data_8f8a36771b1300312638f1f6e80db4d5
#
_entry.id   8f8a36771b1300312638f1f6e80db4d5
#
_cell.length_a   1.000
_cell.length_b   1.000
_cell.length_c   1.000
_cell.angle_alpha   90.00
_cell.angle_beta   90.00
_cell.angle_gamma   90.00
#
_symmetry.space_group_name_H-M   'P 1'
#
loop_
_entity.id
_entity.type
_entity.pdbx_description
1 polymer ?
#
loop_
_entity_poly.entity_id
_entity_poly.type
_entity_poly.pdbx_seq_one_letter_code
_entity_poly.pdbx_strand_id
1 'polypeptide(L)'
;SRLLASATAMAELCRIETPIEDNPGAVLGAVLGVGGITGRDKITLLPSPGIEDLGAWLEQLIAESTGKEGKALIPVDGEPRIEADQYGDDRIFVYLRLDGAADPLQDGWVTGLEAAGHPVVKIAVADEYAVAGEFFRWEFATAVAGSIMGINPFNQPDVEASKIATRRLTSAFEASGTLPVETPFHVEDGIKLFADRRYAARLIPENAEDASLEALLGAHLEQIGAGDYFALLAYLEMNEANAEELQGIRELVLEWKGVATCLGFGPRFLHSTGQAYKGGPDSGVFLQITSDHAQDVPVPARQYTFGVIEAAQARGDFEVLVERGRRALRVHLGPDVIAGLH
;
A
#
# COMPACT_ATOMS: atom_id res chain seq x y z
N SER A 1 -19.26 3.91 -27.35
CA SER A 1 -19.40 4.97 -26.35
C SER A 1 -18.15 5.87 -26.36
N ARG A 2 -18.25 7.09 -25.85
CA ARG A 2 -17.12 8.04 -25.73
C ARG A 2 -15.97 7.44 -24.93
N LEU A 3 -16.29 6.74 -23.85
CA LEU A 3 -15.32 6.04 -22.99
C LEU A 3 -14.48 5.02 -23.82
N LEU A 4 -15.14 4.14 -24.59
CA LEU A 4 -14.42 3.17 -25.44
C LEU A 4 -13.62 3.82 -26.54
N ALA A 5 -14.08 4.95 -27.08
CA ALA A 5 -13.34 5.70 -28.11
C ALA A 5 -12.00 6.22 -27.54
N SER A 6 -12.01 6.72 -26.30
CA SER A 6 -10.79 7.15 -25.62
C SER A 6 -9.78 6.00 -25.41
N ALA A 7 -10.26 4.84 -24.93
CA ALA A 7 -9.40 3.66 -24.78
C ALA A 7 -8.82 3.20 -26.13
N THR A 8 -9.65 3.18 -27.20
CA THR A 8 -9.19 2.81 -28.54
C THR A 8 -8.15 3.80 -29.07
N ALA A 9 -8.35 5.10 -28.85
CA ALA A 9 -7.39 6.12 -29.28
C ALA A 9 -6.02 5.94 -28.60
N MET A 10 -6.01 5.64 -27.28
CA MET A 10 -4.77 5.34 -26.56
C MET A 10 -4.11 4.04 -27.08
N ALA A 11 -4.90 3.00 -27.34
CA ALA A 11 -4.39 1.76 -27.90
C ALA A 11 -3.71 1.98 -29.27
N GLU A 12 -4.28 2.85 -30.12
CA GLU A 12 -3.65 3.22 -31.40
C GLU A 12 -2.32 3.96 -31.22
N LEU A 13 -2.21 4.84 -30.21
CA LEU A 13 -0.96 5.53 -29.87
C LEU A 13 0.11 4.58 -29.30
N CYS A 14 -0.30 3.49 -28.67
CA CYS A 14 0.61 2.49 -28.10
C CYS A 14 0.95 1.32 -29.04
N ARG A 15 0.68 1.46 -30.35
CA ARG A 15 1.01 0.42 -31.33
C ARG A 15 2.52 0.27 -31.54
N ILE A 16 2.91 -0.90 -32.05
CA ILE A 16 4.31 -1.23 -32.34
C ILE A 16 4.92 -0.34 -33.44
N GLU A 17 4.09 0.20 -34.33
CA GLU A 17 4.49 1.10 -35.40
C GLU A 17 4.76 2.53 -34.90
N THR A 18 4.26 2.89 -33.70
CA THR A 18 4.49 4.20 -33.10
C THR A 18 5.94 4.28 -32.61
N PRO A 19 6.72 5.31 -32.99
CA PRO A 19 8.05 5.52 -32.43
C PRO A 19 8.01 5.53 -30.91
N ILE A 20 9.04 4.99 -30.25
CA ILE A 20 9.04 4.83 -28.79
C ILE A 20 8.84 6.17 -28.07
N GLU A 21 9.47 7.23 -28.57
CA GLU A 21 9.37 8.59 -28.05
C GLU A 21 7.95 9.19 -28.14
N ASP A 22 7.14 8.72 -29.07
CA ASP A 22 5.76 9.16 -29.28
C ASP A 22 4.73 8.20 -28.67
N ASN A 23 5.17 7.03 -28.17
CA ASN A 23 4.32 6.02 -27.57
C ASN A 23 4.12 6.29 -26.07
N PRO A 24 2.94 6.79 -25.65
CA PRO A 24 2.75 7.27 -24.27
C PRO A 24 2.85 6.16 -23.23
N GLY A 25 2.47 4.93 -23.56
CA GLY A 25 2.60 3.79 -22.67
C GLY A 25 4.06 3.31 -22.55
N ALA A 26 4.81 3.31 -23.67
CA ALA A 26 6.23 2.94 -23.66
C ALA A 26 7.08 3.95 -22.89
N VAL A 27 6.85 5.25 -23.11
CA VAL A 27 7.56 6.32 -22.39
C VAL A 27 7.30 6.23 -20.90
N LEU A 28 6.03 6.14 -20.47
CA LEU A 28 5.69 5.99 -19.06
C LEU A 28 6.32 4.73 -18.46
N GLY A 29 6.20 3.59 -19.14
CA GLY A 29 6.77 2.33 -18.70
C GLY A 29 8.30 2.36 -18.59
N ALA A 30 8.97 3.08 -19.50
CA ALA A 30 10.42 3.29 -19.42
C ALA A 30 10.79 4.14 -18.19
N VAL A 31 10.07 5.23 -17.93
CA VAL A 31 10.31 6.08 -16.74
C VAL A 31 10.15 5.25 -15.46
N LEU A 32 9.04 4.51 -15.34
CA LEU A 32 8.76 3.69 -14.16
C LEU A 32 9.78 2.56 -14.01
N GLY A 33 10.07 1.81 -15.08
CA GLY A 33 10.98 0.67 -15.04
C GLY A 33 12.42 1.09 -14.74
N VAL A 34 12.91 2.16 -15.38
CA VAL A 34 14.25 2.71 -15.10
C VAL A 34 14.31 3.28 -13.69
N GLY A 35 13.29 4.03 -13.26
CA GLY A 35 13.19 4.51 -11.88
C GLY A 35 13.32 3.36 -10.89
N GLY A 36 12.55 2.30 -11.05
CA GLY A 36 12.56 1.14 -10.17
C GLY A 36 13.92 0.45 -10.05
N ILE A 37 14.70 0.34 -11.16
CA ILE A 37 16.04 -0.28 -11.11
C ILE A 37 17.15 0.68 -10.70
N THR A 38 16.88 1.99 -10.63
CA THR A 38 17.85 3.03 -10.22
C THR A 38 17.59 3.59 -8.82
N GLY A 39 16.67 2.98 -8.04
CA GLY A 39 16.39 3.35 -6.65
C GLY A 39 15.30 4.40 -6.47
N ARG A 40 14.54 4.73 -7.53
CA ARG A 40 13.33 5.56 -7.46
C ARG A 40 12.09 4.69 -7.66
N ASP A 41 11.84 3.87 -6.68
CA ASP A 41 10.81 2.82 -6.74
C ASP A 41 9.49 3.19 -6.04
N LYS A 42 9.37 4.37 -5.42
CA LYS A 42 8.15 4.88 -4.80
C LYS A 42 7.43 5.80 -5.78
N ILE A 43 6.26 5.38 -6.25
CA ILE A 43 5.48 6.07 -7.26
C ILE A 43 4.33 6.81 -6.59
N THR A 44 4.49 8.10 -6.34
CA THR A 44 3.48 8.92 -5.68
C THR A 44 2.46 9.41 -6.71
N LEU A 45 1.23 8.97 -6.54
CA LEU A 45 0.12 9.25 -7.45
C LEU A 45 -0.61 10.52 -7.01
N LEU A 46 -0.77 11.44 -7.93
CA LEU A 46 -1.38 12.75 -7.69
C LEU A 46 -2.52 12.99 -8.68
N PRO A 47 -3.63 12.25 -8.57
CA PRO A 47 -4.80 12.51 -9.42
C PRO A 47 -5.47 13.84 -9.04
N SER A 48 -6.00 14.56 -10.05
CA SER A 48 -6.81 15.75 -9.83
C SER A 48 -8.15 15.42 -9.20
N PRO A 49 -8.81 16.39 -8.53
CA PRO A 49 -10.19 16.26 -8.13
C PRO A 49 -11.09 15.80 -9.27
N GLY A 50 -12.00 14.85 -8.98
CA GLY A 50 -12.92 14.22 -9.95
C GLY A 50 -12.40 12.96 -10.64
N ILE A 51 -11.11 12.61 -10.48
CA ILE A 51 -10.50 11.34 -10.91
C ILE A 51 -9.66 10.70 -9.79
N GLU A 52 -9.92 11.03 -8.54
CA GLU A 52 -9.14 10.56 -7.38
C GLU A 52 -9.14 9.03 -7.29
N ASP A 53 -10.27 8.39 -7.56
CA ASP A 53 -10.42 6.94 -7.52
C ASP A 53 -9.48 6.19 -8.49
N LEU A 54 -8.94 6.89 -9.50
CA LEU A 54 -7.94 6.32 -10.40
C LEU A 54 -6.66 5.93 -9.64
N GLY A 55 -6.31 6.68 -8.59
CA GLY A 55 -5.17 6.38 -7.72
C GLY A 55 -5.27 4.99 -7.11
N ALA A 56 -6.40 4.64 -6.54
CA ALA A 56 -6.64 3.33 -5.93
C ALA A 56 -6.60 2.18 -6.95
N TRP A 57 -7.03 2.41 -8.21
CA TRP A 57 -6.91 1.42 -9.28
C TRP A 57 -5.45 1.24 -9.71
N LEU A 58 -4.70 2.35 -9.84
CA LEU A 58 -3.27 2.33 -10.17
C LEU A 58 -2.44 1.67 -9.07
N GLU A 59 -2.80 1.91 -7.81
CA GLU A 59 -2.18 1.24 -6.68
C GLU A 59 -2.25 -0.28 -6.84
N GLN A 60 -3.43 -0.81 -7.17
CA GLN A 60 -3.60 -2.24 -7.40
C GLN A 60 -2.79 -2.71 -8.60
N LEU A 61 -2.92 -2.06 -9.76
CA LEU A 61 -2.24 -2.45 -10.98
C LEU A 61 -0.72 -2.51 -10.79
N ILE A 62 -0.13 -1.46 -10.24
CA ILE A 62 1.33 -1.34 -10.09
C ILE A 62 1.86 -2.35 -9.08
N ALA A 63 1.27 -2.39 -7.88
CA ALA A 63 1.75 -3.24 -6.80
C ALA A 63 1.63 -4.73 -7.11
N GLU A 64 0.47 -5.16 -7.63
CA GLU A 64 0.21 -6.57 -7.95
C GLU A 64 1.07 -7.05 -9.12
N SER A 65 1.29 -6.19 -10.11
CA SER A 65 2.06 -6.53 -11.30
C SER A 65 3.57 -6.50 -11.07
N THR A 66 4.10 -5.60 -10.22
CA THR A 66 5.55 -5.38 -10.10
C THR A 66 6.17 -5.97 -8.85
N GLY A 67 5.42 -6.23 -7.78
CA GLY A 67 5.93 -6.68 -6.49
C GLY A 67 6.36 -8.15 -6.48
N LYS A 68 7.51 -8.49 -7.05
CA LYS A 68 7.95 -9.87 -7.25
C LYS A 68 9.47 -10.01 -7.28
N GLU A 69 9.95 -11.17 -6.84
CA GLU A 69 11.36 -11.54 -6.97
C GLU A 69 12.32 -10.53 -6.29
N GLY A 70 11.86 -9.94 -5.19
CA GLY A 70 12.60 -8.91 -4.46
C GLY A 70 12.63 -7.53 -5.14
N LYS A 71 11.75 -7.28 -6.11
CA LYS A 71 11.60 -6.01 -6.83
C LYS A 71 10.17 -5.53 -6.71
N ALA A 72 9.95 -4.21 -6.71
CA ALA A 72 8.63 -3.61 -6.80
C ALA A 72 8.75 -2.15 -7.25
N LEU A 73 7.67 -1.66 -7.83
CA LEU A 73 7.28 -0.26 -7.74
C LEU A 73 6.25 -0.16 -6.62
N ILE A 74 6.50 0.69 -5.64
CA ILE A 74 5.61 0.90 -4.51
C ILE A 74 4.70 2.08 -4.82
N PRO A 75 3.44 1.84 -5.18
CA PRO A 75 2.50 2.93 -5.41
C PRO A 75 2.12 3.58 -4.09
N VAL A 76 2.07 4.90 -4.10
CA VAL A 76 1.73 5.72 -2.94
C VAL A 76 0.55 6.60 -3.34
N ASP A 77 -0.64 6.18 -2.94
CA ASP A 77 -1.90 6.88 -3.23
C ASP A 77 -2.42 7.60 -1.98
N GLY A 78 -3.04 8.78 -2.18
CA GLY A 78 -3.67 9.56 -1.11
C GLY A 78 -2.72 9.94 0.02
N GLU A 79 -1.42 10.09 -0.23
CA GLU A 79 -0.45 10.51 0.78
C GLU A 79 -0.67 11.97 1.16
N PRO A 80 -0.63 12.33 2.47
CA PRO A 80 -0.62 13.71 2.91
C PRO A 80 0.51 14.51 2.23
N ARG A 81 0.32 15.81 2.07
CA ARG A 81 1.33 16.68 1.43
C ARG A 81 2.24 17.29 2.49
N ILE A 82 3.53 17.20 2.28
CA ILE A 82 4.56 17.91 3.05
C ILE A 82 5.31 18.89 2.14
N GLU A 83 6.24 19.64 2.69
CA GLU A 83 7.08 20.53 1.92
C GLU A 83 7.95 19.73 0.90
N ALA A 84 8.11 20.29 -0.29
CA ALA A 84 8.71 19.57 -1.41
C ALA A 84 10.15 19.08 -1.14
N ASP A 85 10.92 19.77 -0.33
CA ASP A 85 12.30 19.43 0.04
C ASP A 85 12.42 18.40 1.16
N GLN A 86 11.29 17.97 1.75
CA GLN A 86 11.25 16.95 2.80
C GLN A 86 11.07 15.53 2.25
N TYR A 87 10.70 15.39 0.97
CA TYR A 87 10.55 14.07 0.36
C TYR A 87 11.91 13.42 0.06
N GLY A 88 11.97 12.08 0.24
CA GLY A 88 13.15 11.30 -0.12
C GLY A 88 13.45 11.27 -1.61
N ASP A 89 14.70 10.98 -1.95
CA ASP A 89 15.18 10.92 -3.34
C ASP A 89 14.70 9.70 -4.13
N ASP A 90 14.02 8.78 -3.47
CA ASP A 90 13.50 7.52 -4.03
C ASP A 90 12.12 7.63 -4.67
N ARG A 91 11.60 8.85 -4.83
CA ARG A 91 10.27 9.16 -5.37
C ARG A 91 10.29 9.43 -6.88
N ILE A 92 9.19 9.03 -7.53
CA ILE A 92 8.68 9.58 -8.80
C ILE A 92 7.26 10.05 -8.54
N PHE A 93 6.98 11.31 -8.79
CA PHE A 93 5.65 11.87 -8.69
C PHE A 93 4.94 11.77 -10.04
N VAL A 94 3.69 11.30 -10.04
CA VAL A 94 2.89 11.22 -11.27
C VAL A 94 1.63 12.05 -11.10
N TYR A 95 1.61 13.19 -11.76
CA TYR A 95 0.48 14.11 -11.74
C TYR A 95 -0.49 13.80 -12.89
N LEU A 96 -1.65 13.27 -12.54
CA LEU A 96 -2.77 13.01 -13.45
C LEU A 96 -3.70 14.23 -13.41
N ARG A 97 -3.46 15.18 -14.30
CA ARG A 97 -4.15 16.47 -14.30
C ARG A 97 -5.40 16.43 -15.17
N LEU A 98 -6.57 16.57 -14.54
CA LEU A 98 -7.84 16.69 -15.26
C LEU A 98 -8.02 18.13 -15.75
N ASP A 99 -8.00 18.34 -17.06
CA ASP A 99 -8.05 19.70 -17.64
C ASP A 99 -9.32 20.47 -17.30
N GLY A 100 -10.46 19.80 -17.21
CA GLY A 100 -11.75 20.40 -16.86
C GLY A 100 -11.94 20.72 -15.37
N ALA A 101 -11.07 20.23 -14.49
CA ALA A 101 -11.13 20.39 -13.04
C ALA A 101 -9.74 20.58 -12.43
N ALA A 102 -8.90 21.38 -13.08
CA ALA A 102 -7.56 21.70 -12.57
C ALA A 102 -7.64 22.44 -11.24
N ASP A 103 -6.87 21.99 -10.25
CA ASP A 103 -6.71 22.66 -8.97
C ASP A 103 -5.42 23.50 -8.97
N PRO A 104 -5.52 24.85 -8.90
CA PRO A 104 -4.35 25.72 -8.88
C PRO A 104 -3.42 25.48 -7.68
N LEU A 105 -3.92 25.00 -6.54
CA LEU A 105 -3.10 24.67 -5.37
C LEU A 105 -2.28 23.42 -5.65
N GLN A 106 -2.88 22.41 -6.26
CA GLN A 106 -2.18 21.20 -6.68
C GLN A 106 -1.17 21.50 -7.79
N ASP A 107 -1.52 22.31 -8.80
CA ASP A 107 -0.60 22.76 -9.85
C ASP A 107 0.62 23.49 -9.25
N GLY A 108 0.40 24.36 -8.26
CA GLY A 108 1.45 25.12 -7.57
C GLY A 108 2.39 24.21 -6.78
N TRP A 109 1.83 23.25 -6.04
CA TRP A 109 2.59 22.29 -5.25
C TRP A 109 3.43 21.35 -6.13
N VAL A 110 2.86 20.86 -7.24
CA VAL A 110 3.59 20.07 -8.23
C VAL A 110 4.78 20.85 -8.84
N THR A 111 4.57 22.14 -9.09
CA THR A 111 5.67 23.02 -9.55
C THR A 111 6.76 23.14 -8.49
N GLY A 112 6.41 23.16 -7.21
CA GLY A 112 7.35 23.12 -6.08
C GLY A 112 8.19 21.84 -6.07
N LEU A 113 7.59 20.68 -6.32
CA LEU A 113 8.31 19.40 -6.43
C LEU A 113 9.35 19.40 -7.54
N GLU A 114 9.00 19.94 -8.72
CA GLU A 114 9.97 20.09 -9.83
C GLU A 114 11.11 21.04 -9.47
N ALA A 115 10.79 22.16 -8.81
CA ALA A 115 11.79 23.12 -8.37
C ALA A 115 12.73 22.55 -7.29
N ALA A 116 12.26 21.64 -6.45
CA ALA A 116 13.05 20.89 -5.48
C ALA A 116 13.90 19.77 -6.13
N GLY A 117 13.70 19.50 -7.43
CA GLY A 117 14.49 18.52 -8.19
C GLY A 117 13.91 17.12 -8.22
N HIS A 118 12.67 16.93 -7.77
CA HIS A 118 11.99 15.63 -7.89
C HIS A 118 11.56 15.34 -9.32
N PRO A 119 11.70 14.10 -9.79
CA PRO A 119 11.12 13.66 -11.06
C PRO A 119 9.59 13.73 -11.00
N VAL A 120 8.99 14.49 -11.91
CA VAL A 120 7.55 14.62 -12.05
C VAL A 120 7.11 14.21 -13.46
N VAL A 121 6.25 13.22 -13.54
CA VAL A 121 5.55 12.85 -14.77
C VAL A 121 4.20 13.56 -14.79
N LYS A 122 3.97 14.42 -15.79
CA LYS A 122 2.68 15.11 -15.96
C LYS A 122 1.88 14.45 -17.08
N ILE A 123 0.68 14.00 -16.74
CA ILE A 123 -0.27 13.39 -17.67
C ILE A 123 -1.53 14.25 -17.70
N ALA A 124 -1.79 14.90 -18.86
CA ALA A 124 -3.03 15.62 -19.08
C ALA A 124 -4.16 14.65 -19.40
N VAL A 125 -5.23 14.71 -18.61
CA VAL A 125 -6.48 13.97 -18.80
C VAL A 125 -7.53 14.97 -19.25
N ALA A 126 -7.96 14.89 -20.50
CA ALA A 126 -8.79 15.91 -21.11
C ALA A 126 -10.18 16.06 -20.43
N ASP A 127 -10.77 14.97 -20.04
CA ASP A 127 -12.05 14.87 -19.32
C ASP A 127 -12.20 13.49 -18.66
N GLU A 128 -13.30 13.28 -17.92
CA GLU A 128 -13.59 12.02 -17.18
C GLU A 128 -13.63 10.78 -18.10
N TYR A 129 -14.03 10.94 -19.39
CA TYR A 129 -14.05 9.83 -20.34
C TYR A 129 -12.65 9.44 -20.83
N ALA A 130 -11.70 10.37 -20.73
CA ALA A 130 -10.31 10.13 -21.09
C ALA A 130 -9.60 9.15 -20.11
N VAL A 131 -10.16 8.96 -18.91
CA VAL A 131 -9.70 7.94 -17.94
C VAL A 131 -9.63 6.54 -18.55
N ALA A 132 -10.50 6.22 -19.50
CA ALA A 132 -10.42 4.92 -20.21
C ALA A 132 -9.16 4.77 -21.06
N GLY A 133 -8.61 5.87 -21.57
CA GLY A 133 -7.30 5.87 -22.22
C GLY A 133 -6.18 5.64 -21.21
N GLU A 134 -6.32 6.19 -19.99
CA GLU A 134 -5.35 5.99 -18.93
C GLU A 134 -5.29 4.53 -18.45
N PHE A 135 -6.41 3.82 -18.35
CA PHE A 135 -6.39 2.38 -18.08
C PHE A 135 -5.49 1.64 -19.07
N PHE A 136 -5.64 1.89 -20.36
CA PHE A 136 -4.79 1.25 -21.37
C PHE A 136 -3.33 1.68 -21.27
N ARG A 137 -3.06 3.00 -21.13
CA ARG A 137 -1.69 3.54 -20.99
C ARG A 137 -0.95 2.87 -19.86
N TRP A 138 -1.57 2.79 -18.68
CA TRP A 138 -0.94 2.26 -17.49
C TRP A 138 -0.76 0.73 -17.52
N GLU A 139 -1.71 -0.03 -18.07
CA GLU A 139 -1.53 -1.47 -18.29
C GLU A 139 -0.34 -1.73 -19.23
N PHE A 140 -0.25 -0.99 -20.34
CA PHE A 140 0.87 -1.08 -21.24
C PHE A 140 2.19 -0.66 -20.59
N ALA A 141 2.20 0.47 -19.87
CA ALA A 141 3.37 0.98 -19.15
C ALA A 141 3.86 -0.01 -18.09
N THR A 142 2.94 -0.64 -17.36
CA THR A 142 3.28 -1.65 -16.34
C THR A 142 3.94 -2.88 -16.97
N ALA A 143 3.48 -3.33 -18.14
CA ALA A 143 4.12 -4.42 -18.88
C ALA A 143 5.53 -4.05 -19.34
N VAL A 144 5.73 -2.82 -19.85
CA VAL A 144 7.05 -2.30 -20.24
C VAL A 144 7.97 -2.18 -19.04
N ALA A 145 7.50 -1.60 -17.93
CA ALA A 145 8.26 -1.50 -16.68
C ALA A 145 8.68 -2.88 -16.16
N GLY A 146 7.77 -3.86 -16.17
CA GLY A 146 8.07 -5.25 -15.80
C GLY A 146 9.17 -5.87 -16.66
N SER A 147 9.16 -5.61 -17.97
CA SER A 147 10.23 -6.04 -18.89
C SER A 147 11.58 -5.43 -18.53
N ILE A 148 11.63 -4.12 -18.25
CA ILE A 148 12.87 -3.42 -17.86
C ILE A 148 13.37 -3.92 -16.51
N MET A 149 12.47 -4.11 -15.55
CA MET A 149 12.80 -4.67 -14.23
C MET A 149 13.18 -6.15 -14.28
N GLY A 150 12.91 -6.85 -15.39
CA GLY A 150 13.20 -8.27 -15.57
C GLY A 150 12.32 -9.16 -14.69
N ILE A 151 11.04 -8.85 -14.58
CA ILE A 151 10.01 -9.61 -13.85
C ILE A 151 8.86 -9.98 -14.78
N ASN A 152 8.05 -10.97 -14.40
CA ASN A 152 6.80 -11.27 -15.09
C ASN A 152 5.64 -10.51 -14.44
N PRO A 153 5.08 -9.45 -15.07
CA PRO A 153 4.00 -8.67 -14.47
C PRO A 153 2.63 -9.36 -14.50
N PHE A 154 2.51 -10.52 -15.16
CA PHE A 154 1.23 -11.21 -15.40
C PHE A 154 0.93 -12.35 -14.42
N ASN A 155 1.73 -12.55 -13.38
CA ASN A 155 1.48 -13.52 -12.32
C ASN A 155 1.49 -12.86 -10.94
N GLN A 156 1.01 -13.56 -9.89
CA GLN A 156 0.87 -13.03 -8.53
C GLN A 156 1.08 -14.14 -7.48
N PRO A 157 2.32 -14.66 -7.36
CA PRO A 157 2.58 -15.85 -6.55
C PRO A 157 2.37 -15.64 -5.05
N ASP A 158 2.58 -14.42 -4.52
CA ASP A 158 2.54 -14.16 -3.07
C ASP A 158 1.13 -13.96 -2.52
N VAL A 159 0.16 -13.59 -3.35
CA VAL A 159 -1.26 -13.52 -2.97
C VAL A 159 -1.82 -14.91 -2.57
N GLU A 160 -1.38 -15.97 -3.25
CA GLU A 160 -1.86 -17.33 -2.94
C GLU A 160 -1.37 -17.81 -1.56
N ALA A 161 -0.19 -17.39 -1.10
CA ALA A 161 0.32 -17.74 0.24
C ALA A 161 -0.64 -17.27 1.36
N SER A 162 -1.11 -16.02 1.30
CA SER A 162 -2.08 -15.49 2.27
C SER A 162 -3.43 -16.23 2.22
N LYS A 163 -3.90 -16.63 1.03
CA LYS A 163 -5.12 -17.43 0.89
C LYS A 163 -4.98 -18.82 1.51
N ILE A 164 -3.82 -19.45 1.39
CA ILE A 164 -3.55 -20.75 2.02
C ILE A 164 -3.54 -20.61 3.54
N ALA A 165 -2.88 -19.60 4.10
CA ALA A 165 -2.85 -19.33 5.53
C ALA A 165 -4.27 -19.05 6.07
N THR A 166 -5.06 -18.22 5.39
CA THR A 166 -6.46 -17.95 5.75
C THR A 166 -7.31 -19.22 5.75
N ARG A 167 -7.24 -20.05 4.70
CA ARG A 167 -7.98 -21.32 4.63
C ARG A 167 -7.62 -22.26 5.78
N ARG A 168 -6.35 -22.33 6.16
CA ARG A 168 -5.91 -23.13 7.31
C ARG A 168 -6.56 -22.66 8.61
N LEU A 169 -6.59 -21.33 8.85
CA LEU A 169 -7.18 -20.73 10.05
C LEU A 169 -8.71 -20.93 10.09
N THR A 170 -9.42 -20.70 9.00
CA THR A 170 -10.87 -20.92 8.93
C THR A 170 -11.25 -22.39 9.09
N SER A 171 -10.46 -23.32 8.52
CA SER A 171 -10.66 -24.75 8.71
C SER A 171 -10.39 -25.18 10.17
N ALA A 172 -9.39 -24.61 10.83
CA ALA A 172 -9.14 -24.86 12.25
C ALA A 172 -10.33 -24.36 13.11
N PHE A 173 -10.91 -23.22 12.78
CA PHE A 173 -12.10 -22.69 13.42
C PHE A 173 -13.32 -23.64 13.22
N GLU A 174 -13.56 -24.10 12.00
CA GLU A 174 -14.65 -25.04 11.73
C GLU A 174 -14.51 -26.37 12.52
N ALA A 175 -13.28 -26.80 12.80
CA ALA A 175 -13.01 -28.02 13.55
C ALA A 175 -13.11 -27.84 15.08
N SER A 176 -12.79 -26.67 15.65
CA SER A 176 -12.66 -26.46 17.10
C SER A 176 -13.60 -25.40 17.68
N GLY A 177 -14.27 -24.62 16.84
CA GLY A 177 -15.09 -23.47 17.24
C GLY A 177 -14.32 -22.22 17.63
N THR A 178 -12.99 -22.25 17.53
CA THR A 178 -12.12 -21.10 17.87
C THR A 178 -10.93 -21.02 16.91
N LEU A 179 -10.45 -19.81 16.65
CA LEU A 179 -9.15 -19.63 16.00
C LEU A 179 -8.03 -20.13 16.92
N PRO A 180 -6.92 -20.64 16.38
CA PRO A 180 -5.75 -21.01 17.16
C PRO A 180 -5.30 -19.84 18.08
N VAL A 181 -4.92 -20.17 19.31
CA VAL A 181 -4.49 -19.16 20.29
C VAL A 181 -3.17 -18.54 19.84
N GLU A 182 -3.09 -17.22 19.91
CA GLU A 182 -1.85 -16.44 19.76
C GLU A 182 -1.47 -15.82 21.11
N THR A 183 -0.18 -15.69 21.35
CA THR A 183 0.33 -15.04 22.56
C THR A 183 0.94 -13.69 22.18
N PRO A 184 0.39 -12.56 22.63
CA PRO A 184 1.03 -11.27 22.47
C PRO A 184 2.34 -11.23 23.23
N PHE A 185 3.34 -10.51 22.73
CA PHE A 185 4.58 -10.30 23.46
C PHE A 185 4.51 -9.11 24.43
N HIS A 186 3.50 -8.24 24.25
CA HIS A 186 3.20 -7.13 25.16
C HIS A 186 1.69 -6.88 25.23
N VAL A 187 1.20 -6.47 26.41
CA VAL A 187 -0.20 -6.08 26.64
C VAL A 187 -0.20 -4.88 27.58
N GLU A 188 -0.83 -3.78 27.18
CA GLU A 188 -0.98 -2.56 27.99
C GLU A 188 -2.32 -1.91 27.64
N ASP A 189 -3.09 -1.52 28.64
CA ASP A 189 -4.42 -0.87 28.53
C ASP A 189 -5.41 -1.58 27.58
N GLY A 190 -5.31 -2.91 27.50
CA GLY A 190 -6.14 -3.74 26.60
C GLY A 190 -5.62 -3.87 25.17
N ILE A 191 -4.64 -3.10 24.78
CA ILE A 191 -3.95 -3.19 23.49
C ILE A 191 -2.93 -4.32 23.55
N LYS A 192 -2.89 -5.13 22.49
CA LYS A 192 -2.00 -6.30 22.40
C LYS A 192 -1.05 -6.16 21.22
N LEU A 193 0.24 -6.41 21.45
CA LEU A 193 1.25 -6.39 20.41
C LEU A 193 1.70 -7.80 20.03
N PHE A 194 1.79 -8.05 18.72
CA PHE A 194 2.24 -9.30 18.13
C PHE A 194 3.36 -9.04 17.12
N ALA A 195 4.41 -9.83 17.21
CA ALA A 195 5.50 -9.88 16.27
C ALA A 195 6.13 -11.28 16.29
N ASP A 196 6.98 -11.60 15.31
CA ASP A 196 7.81 -12.78 15.49
C ASP A 196 8.81 -12.58 16.65
N ARG A 197 9.26 -13.68 17.22
CA ARG A 197 10.11 -13.66 18.42
C ARG A 197 11.41 -12.86 18.22
N ARG A 198 12.00 -12.90 17.03
CA ARG A 198 13.27 -12.21 16.77
C ARG A 198 13.04 -10.71 16.59
N TYR A 199 11.94 -10.36 15.93
CA TYR A 199 11.59 -8.97 15.73
C TYR A 199 11.15 -8.34 17.06
N ALA A 200 10.29 -9.00 17.85
CA ALA A 200 9.91 -8.55 19.20
C ALA A 200 11.14 -8.29 20.09
N ALA A 201 12.15 -9.18 20.05
CA ALA A 201 13.37 -8.98 20.81
C ALA A 201 14.22 -7.76 20.40
N ARG A 202 14.02 -7.22 19.18
CA ARG A 202 14.66 -5.97 18.75
C ARG A 202 13.92 -4.72 19.21
N LEU A 203 12.61 -4.86 19.48
CA LEU A 203 11.76 -3.76 19.90
C LEU A 203 11.82 -3.54 21.42
N ILE A 204 12.04 -4.62 22.17
CA ILE A 204 12.10 -4.55 23.65
C ILE A 204 13.40 -3.85 24.06
N PRO A 205 13.32 -2.76 24.87
CA PRO A 205 14.49 -2.07 25.39
C PRO A 205 15.33 -3.00 26.29
N GLU A 206 16.62 -2.69 26.48
CA GLU A 206 17.53 -3.47 27.33
C GLU A 206 17.01 -3.63 28.77
N ASN A 207 16.37 -2.57 29.29
CA ASN A 207 15.66 -2.63 30.54
C ASN A 207 14.17 -2.93 30.29
N ALA A 208 13.73 -4.14 30.60
CA ALA A 208 12.37 -4.59 30.36
C ALA A 208 11.28 -3.78 31.11
N GLU A 209 11.65 -3.05 32.19
CA GLU A 209 10.74 -2.16 32.91
C GLU A 209 10.35 -0.92 32.10
N ASP A 210 11.14 -0.58 31.04
CA ASP A 210 10.89 0.56 30.15
C ASP A 210 10.06 0.16 28.92
N ALA A 211 9.59 -1.08 28.82
CA ALA A 211 8.84 -1.60 27.70
C ALA A 211 7.36 -1.17 27.74
N SER A 212 7.09 0.13 27.61
CA SER A 212 5.73 0.66 27.42
C SER A 212 5.27 0.48 25.97
N LEU A 213 3.95 0.55 25.73
CA LEU A 213 3.35 0.55 24.40
C LEU A 213 3.99 1.62 23.51
N GLU A 214 4.12 2.85 24.01
CA GLU A 214 4.75 3.97 23.30
C GLU A 214 6.21 3.67 22.92
N ALA A 215 7.00 3.14 23.85
CA ALA A 215 8.40 2.80 23.60
C ALA A 215 8.54 1.71 22.52
N LEU A 216 7.65 0.70 22.53
CA LEU A 216 7.67 -0.41 21.58
C LEU A 216 7.22 0.04 20.17
N LEU A 217 6.20 0.90 20.08
CA LEU A 217 5.79 1.53 18.83
C LEU A 217 6.88 2.46 18.28
N GLY A 218 7.48 3.28 19.14
CA GLY A 218 8.62 4.12 18.79
C GLY A 218 9.79 3.29 18.25
N ALA A 219 10.16 2.20 18.93
CA ALA A 219 11.21 1.29 18.48
C ALA A 219 10.90 0.63 17.13
N HIS A 220 9.62 0.34 16.85
CA HIS A 220 9.20 -0.15 15.53
C HIS A 220 9.38 0.91 14.43
N LEU A 221 8.95 2.14 14.67
CA LEU A 221 9.10 3.25 13.72
C LEU A 221 10.56 3.66 13.52
N GLU A 222 11.42 3.47 14.54
CA GLU A 222 12.87 3.68 14.40
C GLU A 222 13.55 2.65 13.48
N GLN A 223 12.89 1.56 13.12
CA GLN A 223 13.41 0.64 12.09
C GLN A 223 13.30 1.21 10.67
N ILE A 224 12.61 2.33 10.48
CA ILE A 224 12.47 3.00 9.19
C ILE A 224 13.79 3.72 8.88
N GLY A 225 14.45 3.31 7.80
CA GLY A 225 15.68 3.91 7.30
C GLY A 225 15.51 4.55 5.92
N ALA A 226 16.60 5.13 5.39
CA ALA A 226 16.60 5.73 4.06
C ALA A 226 16.27 4.68 2.98
N GLY A 227 15.38 5.02 2.05
CA GLY A 227 14.91 4.11 0.98
C GLY A 227 13.83 3.12 1.41
N ASP A 228 13.45 3.13 2.70
CA ASP A 228 12.31 2.37 3.18
C ASP A 228 10.97 3.06 2.85
N TYR A 229 9.89 2.35 3.08
CA TYR A 229 8.53 2.91 3.14
C TYR A 229 7.80 2.37 4.36
N PHE A 230 6.85 3.13 4.86
CA PHE A 230 5.96 2.73 5.94
C PHE A 230 4.60 2.35 5.40
N ALA A 231 4.00 1.26 5.89
CA ALA A 231 2.67 0.85 5.48
C ALA A 231 1.77 0.51 6.67
N LEU A 232 0.65 1.22 6.75
CA LEU A 232 -0.47 0.93 7.64
C LEU A 232 -1.40 -0.09 6.98
N LEU A 233 -1.60 -1.24 7.64
CA LEU A 233 -2.42 -2.35 7.19
C LEU A 233 -3.63 -2.48 8.11
N ALA A 234 -4.70 -1.71 7.85
CA ALA A 234 -5.83 -1.56 8.76
C ALA A 234 -6.93 -2.60 8.47
N TYR A 235 -7.05 -3.63 9.31
CA TYR A 235 -8.22 -4.50 9.36
C TYR A 235 -9.25 -3.89 10.31
N LEU A 236 -9.84 -2.80 9.87
CA LEU A 236 -10.81 -1.97 10.55
C LEU A 236 -11.92 -1.61 9.57
N GLU A 237 -13.06 -1.20 10.09
CA GLU A 237 -14.12 -0.67 9.23
C GLU A 237 -13.63 0.53 8.43
N MET A 238 -13.82 0.49 7.10
CA MET A 238 -13.49 1.61 6.22
C MET A 238 -14.57 2.68 6.30
N ASN A 239 -14.49 3.52 7.32
CA ASN A 239 -15.35 4.69 7.53
C ASN A 239 -14.50 5.97 7.67
N GLU A 240 -15.16 7.13 7.61
CA GLU A 240 -14.50 8.44 7.61
C GLU A 240 -13.67 8.65 8.89
N ALA A 241 -14.20 8.31 10.08
CA ALA A 241 -13.51 8.51 11.35
C ALA A 241 -12.21 7.68 11.44
N ASN A 242 -12.27 6.37 11.11
CA ASN A 242 -11.09 5.52 11.10
C ASN A 242 -10.07 5.98 10.04
N ALA A 243 -10.55 6.42 8.88
CA ALA A 243 -9.68 6.91 7.82
C ALA A 243 -8.95 8.19 8.23
N GLU A 244 -9.62 9.12 8.92
CA GLU A 244 -9.04 10.37 9.42
C GLU A 244 -7.92 10.10 10.43
N GLU A 245 -8.17 9.26 11.44
CA GLU A 245 -7.15 8.88 12.43
C GLU A 245 -5.93 8.19 11.81
N LEU A 246 -6.17 7.25 10.89
CA LEU A 246 -5.09 6.55 10.21
C LEU A 246 -4.28 7.45 9.29
N GLN A 247 -4.93 8.44 8.64
CA GLN A 247 -4.23 9.47 7.87
C GLN A 247 -3.39 10.37 8.78
N GLY A 248 -3.87 10.71 9.98
CA GLY A 248 -3.09 11.44 10.99
C GLY A 248 -1.81 10.69 11.39
N ILE A 249 -1.91 9.39 11.64
CA ILE A 249 -0.71 8.54 11.92
C ILE A 249 0.24 8.54 10.71
N ARG A 250 -0.30 8.43 9.49
CA ARG A 250 0.47 8.44 8.25
C ARG A 250 1.23 9.76 8.05
N GLU A 251 0.55 10.89 8.32
CA GLU A 251 1.13 12.23 8.24
C GLU A 251 2.29 12.41 9.23
N LEU A 252 2.10 12.02 10.48
CA LEU A 252 3.14 12.06 11.51
C LEU A 252 4.40 11.28 11.11
N VAL A 253 4.24 10.08 10.55
CA VAL A 253 5.39 9.28 10.10
C VAL A 253 6.06 9.91 8.88
N LEU A 254 5.27 10.43 7.93
CA LEU A 254 5.78 11.13 6.74
C LEU A 254 6.60 12.37 7.14
N GLU A 255 6.07 13.22 8.02
CA GLU A 255 6.76 14.43 8.50
C GLU A 255 8.03 14.08 9.28
N TRP A 256 7.99 13.03 10.09
CA TRP A 256 9.14 12.65 10.92
C TRP A 256 10.26 11.98 10.13
N LYS A 257 9.93 11.07 9.21
CA LYS A 257 10.91 10.21 8.52
C LYS A 257 11.18 10.60 7.07
N GLY A 258 10.31 11.39 6.42
CA GLY A 258 10.42 11.78 5.00
C GLY A 258 10.28 10.61 4.02
N VAL A 259 9.89 9.42 4.48
CA VAL A 259 9.75 8.21 3.65
C VAL A 259 8.37 8.10 3.03
N ALA A 260 8.23 7.27 2.01
CA ALA A 260 6.92 6.93 1.44
C ALA A 260 6.01 6.28 2.48
N THR A 261 4.74 6.70 2.52
CA THR A 261 3.75 6.13 3.43
C THR A 261 2.55 5.59 2.66
N CYS A 262 2.10 4.39 3.00
CA CYS A 262 0.96 3.72 2.40
C CYS A 262 -0.11 3.45 3.48
N LEU A 263 -1.38 3.51 3.09
CA LEU A 263 -2.51 3.11 3.94
C LEU A 263 -3.42 2.18 3.15
N GLY A 264 -3.66 0.99 3.66
CA GLY A 264 -4.59 0.04 3.07
C GLY A 264 -5.59 -0.48 4.07
N PHE A 265 -6.88 -0.52 3.69
CA PHE A 265 -7.92 -1.20 4.45
C PHE A 265 -8.01 -2.67 4.03
N GLY A 266 -7.86 -3.57 5.01
CA GLY A 266 -8.00 -5.00 4.82
C GLY A 266 -9.49 -5.44 4.90
N PRO A 267 -9.85 -6.49 4.18
CA PRO A 267 -8.96 -7.37 3.41
C PRO A 267 -8.65 -6.89 1.97
N ARG A 268 -9.12 -5.72 1.54
CA ARG A 268 -8.97 -5.22 0.15
C ARG A 268 -7.53 -5.23 -0.33
N PHE A 269 -6.59 -4.72 0.46
CA PHE A 269 -5.18 -4.61 0.06
C PHE A 269 -4.48 -5.97 -0.14
N LEU A 270 -5.05 -7.09 0.35
CA LEU A 270 -4.53 -8.44 0.06
C LEU A 270 -4.50 -8.75 -1.44
N HIS A 271 -5.36 -8.09 -2.21
CA HIS A 271 -5.51 -8.23 -3.65
C HIS A 271 -4.89 -7.04 -4.42
N SER A 272 -4.03 -6.26 -3.78
CA SER A 272 -3.34 -5.11 -4.39
C SER A 272 -1.91 -5.00 -3.87
N THR A 273 -1.66 -4.08 -2.95
CA THR A 273 -0.34 -3.80 -2.37
C THR A 273 0.25 -4.99 -1.62
N GLY A 274 -0.57 -5.92 -1.13
CA GLY A 274 -0.14 -7.13 -0.46
C GLY A 274 0.83 -7.99 -1.27
N GLN A 275 0.76 -7.98 -2.61
CA GLN A 275 1.74 -8.65 -3.47
C GLN A 275 3.11 -7.97 -3.35
N ALA A 276 3.18 -6.63 -3.45
CA ALA A 276 4.41 -5.87 -3.34
C ALA A 276 5.04 -5.97 -1.94
N TYR A 277 4.23 -5.95 -0.89
CA TYR A 277 4.70 -6.05 0.49
C TYR A 277 5.39 -7.39 0.80
N LYS A 278 4.95 -8.46 0.17
CA LYS A 278 5.48 -9.82 0.36
C LYS A 278 6.55 -10.18 -0.65
N GLY A 279 6.31 -9.92 -1.93
CA GLY A 279 7.17 -10.30 -3.04
C GLY A 279 8.21 -9.24 -3.43
N GLY A 280 8.03 -7.99 -2.99
CA GLY A 280 8.94 -6.88 -3.26
C GLY A 280 10.22 -6.89 -2.43
N PRO A 281 11.02 -5.81 -2.48
CA PRO A 281 12.23 -5.67 -1.68
C PRO A 281 11.93 -5.60 -0.19
N ASP A 282 12.93 -5.87 0.66
CA ASP A 282 12.81 -5.73 2.12
C ASP A 282 13.01 -4.27 2.56
N SER A 283 12.23 -3.38 1.97
CA SER A 283 12.21 -1.94 2.27
C SER A 283 10.92 -1.48 2.98
N GLY A 284 9.97 -2.40 3.26
CA GLY A 284 8.75 -2.09 3.98
C GLY A 284 8.89 -2.23 5.50
N VAL A 285 8.32 -1.26 6.23
CA VAL A 285 8.04 -1.35 7.67
C VAL A 285 6.54 -1.32 7.84
N PHE A 286 5.98 -2.39 8.41
CA PHE A 286 4.54 -2.66 8.39
C PHE A 286 3.93 -2.57 9.78
N LEU A 287 2.96 -1.69 9.96
CA LEU A 287 2.10 -1.65 11.14
C LEU A 287 0.71 -2.17 10.77
N GLN A 288 0.42 -3.42 11.16
CA GLN A 288 -0.90 -3.99 10.97
C GLN A 288 -1.77 -3.66 12.19
N ILE A 289 -2.95 -3.08 11.96
CA ILE A 289 -3.91 -2.73 12.99
C ILE A 289 -5.15 -3.61 12.83
N THR A 290 -5.56 -4.25 13.92
CA THR A 290 -6.75 -5.09 14.01
C THR A 290 -7.54 -4.71 15.26
N SER A 291 -8.82 -5.03 15.33
CA SER A 291 -9.64 -4.78 16.52
C SER A 291 -10.61 -5.93 16.84
N ASP A 292 -11.14 -5.94 18.05
CA ASP A 292 -12.31 -6.72 18.36
C ASP A 292 -13.55 -6.08 17.70
N HIS A 293 -14.44 -6.90 17.14
CA HIS A 293 -15.68 -6.41 16.54
C HIS A 293 -16.72 -6.10 17.59
N ALA A 294 -17.26 -4.87 17.61
CA ALA A 294 -18.37 -4.49 18.48
C ALA A 294 -19.66 -5.27 18.14
N GLN A 295 -19.85 -5.59 16.87
CA GLN A 295 -20.92 -6.45 16.34
C GLN A 295 -20.35 -7.37 15.27
N ASP A 296 -20.79 -8.60 15.23
CA ASP A 296 -20.36 -9.58 14.25
C ASP A 296 -21.56 -10.25 13.58
N VAL A 297 -21.43 -10.59 12.30
CA VAL A 297 -22.50 -11.12 11.48
C VAL A 297 -22.17 -12.55 11.06
N PRO A 298 -23.08 -13.53 11.26
CA PRO A 298 -22.85 -14.91 10.84
C PRO A 298 -22.81 -15.02 9.32
N VAL A 299 -21.90 -15.85 8.82
CA VAL A 299 -21.85 -16.19 7.39
C VAL A 299 -22.89 -17.28 7.10
N PRO A 300 -23.82 -17.06 6.13
CA PRO A 300 -24.83 -18.06 5.78
C PRO A 300 -24.20 -19.42 5.44
N ALA A 301 -24.77 -20.50 6.03
CA ALA A 301 -24.30 -21.87 5.85
C ALA A 301 -22.87 -22.19 6.30
N ARG A 302 -22.28 -21.34 7.16
CA ARG A 302 -20.96 -21.58 7.78
C ARG A 302 -21.06 -21.56 9.30
N GLN A 303 -20.05 -22.11 9.97
CA GLN A 303 -19.96 -22.09 11.43
C GLN A 303 -19.26 -20.84 11.96
N TYR A 304 -18.67 -20.03 11.10
CA TYR A 304 -17.94 -18.82 11.42
C TYR A 304 -18.72 -17.56 10.99
N THR A 305 -18.30 -16.45 11.53
CA THR A 305 -18.82 -15.11 11.26
C THR A 305 -17.91 -14.35 10.28
N PHE A 306 -18.34 -13.19 9.80
CA PHE A 306 -17.49 -12.32 8.98
C PHE A 306 -16.27 -11.81 9.76
N GLY A 307 -16.42 -11.51 11.07
CA GLY A 307 -15.29 -11.11 11.91
C GLY A 307 -14.25 -12.23 12.07
N VAL A 308 -14.68 -13.50 12.17
CA VAL A 308 -13.74 -14.64 12.16
C VAL A 308 -12.98 -14.74 10.84
N ILE A 309 -13.64 -14.48 9.68
CA ILE A 309 -12.96 -14.47 8.39
C ILE A 309 -11.94 -13.36 8.35
N GLU A 310 -12.31 -12.14 8.73
CA GLU A 310 -11.41 -10.99 8.75
C GLU A 310 -10.22 -11.22 9.66
N ALA A 311 -10.44 -11.71 10.88
CA ALA A 311 -9.36 -12.08 11.80
C ALA A 311 -8.43 -13.17 11.21
N ALA A 312 -9.00 -14.17 10.51
CA ALA A 312 -8.20 -15.20 9.84
C ALA A 312 -7.40 -14.64 8.66
N GLN A 313 -7.96 -13.68 7.92
CA GLN A 313 -7.25 -13.00 6.83
C GLN A 313 -6.13 -12.11 7.37
N ALA A 314 -6.39 -11.29 8.41
CA ALA A 314 -5.39 -10.46 9.05
C ALA A 314 -4.22 -11.28 9.61
N ARG A 315 -4.52 -12.37 10.31
CA ARG A 315 -3.51 -13.27 10.88
C ARG A 315 -2.74 -14.01 9.80
N GLY A 316 -3.42 -14.53 8.77
CA GLY A 316 -2.78 -15.21 7.65
C GLY A 316 -1.87 -14.29 6.83
N ASP A 317 -2.27 -13.01 6.66
CA ASP A 317 -1.45 -12.00 6.02
C ASP A 317 -0.19 -11.67 6.83
N PHE A 318 -0.38 -11.46 8.14
CA PHE A 318 0.71 -11.19 9.07
C PHE A 318 1.73 -12.34 9.13
N GLU A 319 1.26 -13.59 9.17
CA GLU A 319 2.12 -14.78 9.13
C GLU A 319 3.01 -14.77 7.89
N VAL A 320 2.46 -14.46 6.71
CA VAL A 320 3.24 -14.42 5.46
C VAL A 320 4.28 -13.29 5.48
N LEU A 321 3.95 -12.10 6.01
CA LEU A 321 4.94 -11.03 6.21
C LEU A 321 6.09 -11.49 7.10
N VAL A 322 5.79 -12.15 8.21
CA VAL A 322 6.77 -12.70 9.14
C VAL A 322 7.62 -13.79 8.47
N GLU A 323 7.01 -14.74 7.75
CA GLU A 323 7.71 -15.80 7.01
C GLU A 323 8.66 -15.23 5.95
N ARG A 324 8.32 -14.09 5.35
CA ARG A 324 9.18 -13.35 4.42
C ARG A 324 10.25 -12.51 5.12
N GLY A 325 10.31 -12.52 6.45
CA GLY A 325 11.28 -11.76 7.25
C GLY A 325 11.04 -10.27 7.28
N ARG A 326 9.81 -9.83 6.99
CA ARG A 326 9.46 -8.40 6.97
C ARG A 326 9.46 -7.81 8.37
N ARG A 327 9.76 -6.53 8.48
CA ARG A 327 9.65 -5.72 9.71
C ARG A 327 8.18 -5.42 9.97
N ALA A 328 7.47 -6.36 10.60
CA ALA A 328 6.03 -6.29 10.82
C ALA A 328 5.68 -6.35 12.30
N LEU A 329 4.89 -5.37 12.75
CA LEU A 329 4.26 -5.30 14.05
C LEU A 329 2.75 -5.31 13.87
N ARG A 330 2.03 -6.14 14.63
CA ARG A 330 0.57 -6.09 14.69
C ARG A 330 0.12 -5.55 16.04
N VAL A 331 -0.70 -4.52 15.98
CA VAL A 331 -1.43 -3.92 17.10
C VAL A 331 -2.87 -4.41 17.05
N HIS A 332 -3.37 -4.97 18.14
CA HIS A 332 -4.76 -5.40 18.25
C HIS A 332 -5.45 -4.57 19.32
N LEU A 333 -6.45 -3.82 18.89
CA LEU A 333 -7.24 -2.90 19.69
C LEU A 333 -8.47 -3.58 20.29
N GLY A 334 -9.05 -2.99 21.33
CA GLY A 334 -10.40 -3.33 21.78
C GLY A 334 -11.49 -2.92 20.77
N PRO A 335 -12.77 -3.08 21.15
CA PRO A 335 -13.89 -2.77 20.25
C PRO A 335 -14.12 -1.26 20.01
N ASP A 336 -13.57 -0.40 20.86
CA ASP A 336 -13.54 1.06 20.65
C ASP A 336 -12.26 1.42 19.92
N VAL A 337 -12.38 1.42 18.59
CA VAL A 337 -11.23 1.63 17.68
C VAL A 337 -10.63 3.01 17.84
N ILE A 338 -11.47 4.06 17.91
CA ILE A 338 -11.01 5.44 18.02
C ILE A 338 -10.23 5.65 19.32
N ALA A 339 -10.77 5.18 20.45
CA ALA A 339 -10.05 5.25 21.73
C ALA A 339 -8.72 4.47 21.73
N GLY A 340 -8.63 3.40 20.91
CA GLY A 340 -7.40 2.62 20.78
C GLY A 340 -6.37 3.21 19.82
N LEU A 341 -6.77 4.11 18.92
CA LEU A 341 -5.88 4.81 17.98
C LEU A 341 -5.25 6.08 18.60
N HIS A 342 -5.92 6.67 19.60
CA HIS A 342 -5.42 7.79 20.43
C HIS A 342 -4.50 7.32 21.56
#